data_1dd9630ec12e2a40cd817bdfe3ecd4b3
#
_entry.id   1dd9630ec12e2a40cd817bdfe3ecd4b3
#
_cell.length_a   1.000
_cell.length_b   1.000
_cell.length_c   1.000
_cell.angle_alpha   90.00
_cell.angle_beta   90.00
_cell.angle_gamma   90.00
#
_symmetry.space_group_name_H-M   'P 1'
#
loop_
_entity.id
_entity.type
_entity.pdbx_description
1 polymer ?
#
loop_
_entity_poly.entity_id
_entity_poly.type
_entity_poly.pdbx_seq_one_letter_code
_entity_poly.pdbx_strand_id
1 'polypeptide(L)'
;LEKELSKVYTEIDMVTTPSGSPVAMAHANNCTSDLNAWVNIFKEYSEAMGMKVDMNTLFGTLYNKALEGDADCGGLLSYGYYSGENIIPIDEGRPVFIRTPNSKFNLANFMRTHLYAALGALKIGMDILVKEEHIQIDKILGHGGLFKTPGVGQRIMAAAMQAPVSVMETAGEGGAWGIALLAAYEVGKAEGETLEDYLDNKVFAGNEGSKMEPVPEDVDGFEKFIEQFKQGLSVEQEAIAKIK
;
A
#
# COMPACT_ATOMS: atom_id res chain seq x y z
N LEU A 1 -18.17 -6.05 4.62
CA LEU A 1 -19.21 -5.39 3.80
C LEU A 1 -20.56 -5.49 4.50
N GLU A 2 -21.38 -4.46 4.39
CA GLU A 2 -22.77 -4.50 4.88
C GLU A 2 -23.73 -5.17 3.88
N LYS A 3 -23.34 -5.27 2.63
CA LYS A 3 -24.11 -5.89 1.54
C LYS A 3 -23.21 -6.64 0.58
N GLU A 4 -23.78 -7.56 -0.20
CA GLU A 4 -23.07 -8.21 -1.31
C GLU A 4 -22.72 -7.20 -2.42
N LEU A 5 -21.68 -7.50 -3.20
CA LEU A 5 -21.33 -6.71 -4.38
C LEU A 5 -22.42 -6.89 -5.47
N SER A 6 -22.61 -5.89 -6.29
CA SER A 6 -23.66 -5.90 -7.34
C SER A 6 -23.43 -6.93 -8.45
N LYS A 7 -22.16 -7.33 -8.65
CA LYS A 7 -21.72 -8.34 -9.64
C LYS A 7 -20.41 -9.00 -9.19
N VAL A 8 -19.99 -10.02 -9.89
CA VAL A 8 -18.66 -10.63 -9.72
C VAL A 8 -17.61 -9.77 -10.43
N TYR A 9 -16.55 -9.47 -9.73
CA TYR A 9 -15.34 -8.79 -10.25
C TYR A 9 -14.19 -9.79 -10.22
N THR A 10 -13.42 -9.89 -11.29
CA THR A 10 -12.24 -10.76 -11.37
C THR A 10 -11.07 -10.22 -10.55
N GLU A 11 -11.09 -8.92 -10.23
CA GLU A 11 -10.09 -8.17 -9.47
C GLU A 11 -10.32 -8.21 -7.96
N ILE A 12 -11.48 -8.70 -7.52
CA ILE A 12 -11.90 -8.68 -6.10
C ILE A 12 -12.20 -10.11 -5.64
N ASP A 13 -11.45 -10.55 -4.65
CA ASP A 13 -11.72 -11.81 -3.96
C ASP A 13 -12.73 -11.60 -2.83
N MET A 14 -13.70 -12.51 -2.73
CA MET A 14 -14.63 -12.51 -1.60
C MET A 14 -14.19 -13.54 -0.56
N VAL A 15 -13.91 -13.04 0.64
CA VAL A 15 -13.53 -13.85 1.80
C VAL A 15 -14.42 -13.50 2.99
N THR A 16 -14.19 -14.11 4.16
CA THR A 16 -14.95 -13.80 5.38
C THR A 16 -14.03 -13.44 6.53
N THR A 17 -14.55 -12.63 7.46
CA THR A 17 -13.95 -12.49 8.78
C THR A 17 -14.04 -13.81 9.56
N PRO A 18 -13.30 -13.99 10.67
CA PRO A 18 -13.47 -15.15 11.55
C PRO A 18 -14.89 -15.31 12.10
N SER A 19 -15.65 -14.22 12.22
CA SER A 19 -17.06 -14.22 12.65
C SER A 19 -18.05 -14.47 11.51
N GLY A 20 -17.58 -14.61 10.25
CA GLY A 20 -18.41 -14.96 9.08
C GLY A 20 -18.93 -13.76 8.28
N SER A 21 -18.57 -12.52 8.64
CA SER A 21 -18.95 -11.33 7.88
C SER A 21 -18.22 -11.27 6.53
N PRO A 22 -18.88 -10.88 5.41
CA PRO A 22 -18.23 -10.83 4.10
C PRO A 22 -17.18 -9.72 4.00
N VAL A 23 -16.07 -10.03 3.35
CA VAL A 23 -14.96 -9.11 3.08
C VAL A 23 -14.65 -9.13 1.61
N ALA A 24 -14.63 -7.96 0.97
CA ALA A 24 -14.08 -7.79 -0.37
C ALA A 24 -12.59 -7.48 -0.27
N MET A 25 -11.77 -8.27 -0.93
CA MET A 25 -10.31 -8.16 -0.89
C MET A 25 -9.77 -7.77 -2.27
N ALA A 26 -9.22 -6.55 -2.37
CA ALA A 26 -8.39 -6.14 -3.49
C ALA A 26 -6.95 -6.59 -3.21
N HIS A 27 -6.49 -7.64 -3.86
CA HIS A 27 -5.20 -8.25 -3.60
C HIS A 27 -4.17 -7.85 -4.65
N ALA A 28 -3.19 -7.01 -4.27
CA ALA A 28 -2.06 -6.66 -5.10
C ALA A 28 -0.86 -7.58 -4.80
N ASN A 29 -0.31 -8.24 -5.83
CA ASN A 29 0.80 -9.19 -5.69
C ASN A 29 2.14 -8.50 -5.48
N ASN A 30 2.31 -7.28 -5.98
CA ASN A 30 3.59 -6.56 -5.99
C ASN A 30 3.43 -5.19 -5.29
N CYS A 31 3.64 -5.15 -3.99
CA CYS A 31 3.60 -3.88 -3.24
C CYS A 31 5.00 -3.23 -3.22
N THR A 32 5.92 -3.75 -2.42
CA THR A 32 7.23 -3.12 -2.18
C THR A 32 8.43 -3.87 -2.76
N SER A 33 8.22 -4.90 -3.59
CA SER A 33 9.30 -5.73 -4.12
C SER A 33 10.29 -4.93 -4.96
N ASP A 34 9.81 -4.13 -5.92
CA ASP A 34 10.64 -3.26 -6.75
C ASP A 34 11.27 -2.12 -5.93
N LEU A 35 10.50 -1.51 -5.03
CA LEU A 35 11.01 -0.50 -4.12
C LEU A 35 12.20 -1.01 -3.28
N ASN A 36 12.16 -2.25 -2.79
CA ASN A 36 13.27 -2.85 -2.08
C ASN A 36 14.51 -3.02 -2.95
N ALA A 37 14.36 -3.36 -4.22
CA ALA A 37 15.48 -3.45 -5.17
C ALA A 37 16.17 -2.09 -5.33
N TRP A 38 15.42 -1.02 -5.47
CA TRP A 38 15.95 0.34 -5.54
C TRP A 38 16.64 0.77 -4.24
N VAL A 39 16.07 0.49 -3.08
CA VAL A 39 16.71 0.76 -1.78
C VAL A 39 18.04 0.02 -1.65
N ASN A 40 18.13 -1.21 -2.14
CA ASN A 40 19.38 -1.96 -2.16
C ASN A 40 20.46 -1.31 -3.04
N ILE A 41 20.11 -0.68 -4.16
CA ILE A 41 21.07 0.09 -4.96
C ILE A 41 21.66 1.25 -4.15
N PHE A 42 20.85 1.96 -3.36
CA PHE A 42 21.36 3.01 -2.48
C PHE A 42 22.25 2.46 -1.36
N LYS A 43 21.97 1.27 -0.85
CA LYS A 43 22.85 0.56 0.08
C LYS A 43 24.20 0.26 -0.57
N GLU A 44 24.21 -0.38 -1.73
CA GLU A 44 25.44 -0.72 -2.47
C GLU A 44 26.27 0.53 -2.80
N TYR A 45 25.62 1.60 -3.22
CA TYR A 45 26.29 2.89 -3.44
C TYR A 45 26.96 3.42 -2.17
N SER A 46 26.25 3.39 -1.06
CA SER A 46 26.76 3.87 0.23
C SER A 46 27.95 3.03 0.70
N GLU A 47 27.89 1.71 0.56
CA GLU A 47 28.97 0.78 0.87
C GLU A 47 30.19 1.03 -0.03
N ALA A 48 29.98 1.27 -1.34
CA ALA A 48 31.05 1.61 -2.28
C ALA A 48 31.75 2.94 -1.91
N MET A 49 31.02 3.87 -1.27
CA MET A 49 31.59 5.11 -0.71
C MET A 49 32.26 4.92 0.66
N GLY A 50 32.36 3.68 1.16
CA GLY A 50 32.97 3.35 2.45
C GLY A 50 32.08 3.64 3.66
N MET A 51 30.79 3.91 3.47
CA MET A 51 29.84 4.14 4.55
C MET A 51 29.24 2.81 5.04
N LYS A 52 29.11 2.66 6.36
CA LYS A 52 28.29 1.60 6.93
C LYS A 52 26.86 2.10 7.04
N VAL A 53 25.92 1.38 6.44
CA VAL A 53 24.51 1.76 6.41
C VAL A 53 23.67 0.73 7.12
N ASP A 54 22.94 1.17 8.15
CA ASP A 54 21.85 0.39 8.74
C ASP A 54 20.61 0.50 7.84
N MET A 55 19.95 -0.64 7.58
CA MET A 55 18.81 -0.69 6.67
C MET A 55 17.60 0.11 7.18
N ASN A 56 17.35 0.11 8.48
CA ASN A 56 16.23 0.90 9.05
C ASN A 56 16.48 2.41 8.86
N THR A 57 17.71 2.84 9.08
CA THR A 57 18.13 4.23 8.83
C THR A 57 18.00 4.58 7.35
N LEU A 58 18.41 3.68 6.46
CA LEU A 58 18.31 3.90 5.01
C LEU A 58 16.86 4.01 4.55
N PHE A 59 16.00 3.06 4.92
CA PHE A 59 14.57 3.13 4.63
C PHE A 59 13.96 4.40 5.20
N GLY A 60 14.22 4.73 6.46
CA GLY A 60 13.72 5.93 7.10
C GLY A 60 14.14 7.20 6.36
N THR A 61 15.41 7.30 5.96
CA THR A 61 15.94 8.43 5.19
C THR A 61 15.27 8.58 3.83
N LEU A 62 15.20 7.49 3.06
CA LEU A 62 14.63 7.51 1.70
C LEU A 62 13.11 7.74 1.72
N TYR A 63 12.40 7.12 2.65
CA TYR A 63 10.95 7.28 2.78
C TYR A 63 10.57 8.70 3.20
N ASN A 64 11.26 9.27 4.20
CA ASN A 64 11.03 10.66 4.59
C ASN A 64 11.40 11.63 3.45
N LYS A 65 12.47 11.32 2.68
CA LYS A 65 12.84 12.11 1.50
C LYS A 65 11.74 12.13 0.44
N ALA A 66 10.99 11.05 0.28
CA ALA A 66 9.85 10.99 -0.63
C ALA A 66 8.77 12.04 -0.31
N LEU A 67 8.58 12.41 0.96
CA LEU A 67 7.59 13.40 1.37
C LEU A 67 7.93 14.84 0.97
N GLU A 68 9.18 15.09 0.58
CA GLU A 68 9.64 16.38 0.04
C GLU A 68 9.43 16.50 -1.49
N GLY A 69 9.01 15.42 -2.15
CA GLY A 69 8.75 15.42 -3.60
C GLY A 69 7.48 16.16 -3.98
N ASP A 70 7.40 16.51 -5.26
CA ASP A 70 6.16 17.05 -5.84
C ASP A 70 5.01 16.05 -5.62
N ALA A 71 3.82 16.56 -5.35
CA ALA A 71 2.66 15.73 -5.00
C ALA A 71 2.27 14.71 -6.10
N ASP A 72 2.57 15.01 -7.36
CA ASP A 72 2.38 14.16 -8.54
C ASP A 72 3.64 13.38 -8.96
N CYS A 73 4.62 13.24 -8.08
CA CYS A 73 5.91 12.61 -8.35
C CYS A 73 6.76 13.32 -9.43
N GLY A 74 6.46 14.57 -9.77
CA GLY A 74 7.17 15.33 -10.81
C GLY A 74 7.06 14.70 -12.21
N GLY A 75 5.99 13.95 -12.49
CA GLY A 75 5.74 13.29 -13.78
C GLY A 75 6.61 12.05 -14.02
N LEU A 76 7.08 11.40 -12.96
CA LEU A 76 7.78 10.13 -13.02
C LEU A 76 6.79 8.96 -12.86
N LEU A 77 7.05 7.82 -13.51
CA LEU A 77 6.26 6.60 -13.40
C LEU A 77 7.17 5.39 -13.17
N SER A 78 6.69 4.40 -12.44
CA SER A 78 7.36 3.12 -12.23
C SER A 78 6.37 1.98 -12.22
N TYR A 79 6.76 0.84 -12.78
CA TYR A 79 6.01 -0.41 -12.80
C TYR A 79 6.93 -1.53 -12.35
N GLY A 80 6.49 -2.34 -11.38
CA GLY A 80 7.35 -3.35 -10.77
C GLY A 80 6.64 -4.69 -10.60
N TYR A 81 5.97 -5.19 -11.64
CA TYR A 81 5.10 -6.37 -11.57
C TYR A 81 5.87 -7.69 -11.76
N TYR A 82 6.92 -7.93 -10.99
CA TYR A 82 7.75 -9.14 -11.08
C TYR A 82 6.97 -10.45 -11.07
N SER A 83 5.99 -10.56 -10.17
CA SER A 83 5.24 -11.80 -9.92
C SER A 83 3.89 -11.82 -10.65
N GLY A 84 3.74 -10.97 -11.66
CA GLY A 84 2.43 -10.73 -12.24
C GLY A 84 1.50 -9.94 -11.31
N GLU A 85 0.34 -9.55 -11.82
CA GLU A 85 -0.66 -8.79 -11.06
C GLU A 85 -2.06 -9.13 -11.53
N ASN A 86 -2.95 -9.54 -10.62
CA ASN A 86 -4.31 -9.95 -10.98
C ASN A 86 -5.24 -8.77 -11.28
N ILE A 87 -5.09 -7.66 -10.53
CA ILE A 87 -5.89 -6.45 -10.74
C ILE A 87 -5.56 -5.81 -12.09
N ILE A 88 -4.31 -5.93 -12.51
CA ILE A 88 -3.83 -5.53 -13.84
C ILE A 88 -3.41 -6.83 -14.51
N PRO A 89 -4.08 -7.32 -15.56
CA PRO A 89 -3.85 -8.67 -16.09
C PRO A 89 -2.46 -8.82 -16.72
N ILE A 90 -1.47 -9.03 -15.87
CA ILE A 90 -0.05 -9.21 -16.17
C ILE A 90 0.40 -10.51 -15.50
N ASP A 91 0.83 -11.51 -16.28
CA ASP A 91 1.32 -12.78 -15.76
C ASP A 91 2.73 -12.68 -15.18
N GLU A 92 3.62 -11.92 -15.84
CA GLU A 92 5.00 -11.66 -15.43
C GLU A 92 5.45 -10.31 -15.99
N GLY A 93 5.78 -9.36 -15.13
CA GLY A 93 6.17 -8.01 -15.53
C GLY A 93 7.62 -7.88 -15.98
N ARG A 94 7.92 -6.73 -16.57
CA ARG A 94 9.28 -6.23 -16.89
C ARG A 94 9.43 -4.88 -16.20
N PRO A 95 9.98 -4.82 -14.98
CA PRO A 95 10.05 -3.57 -14.24
C PRO A 95 10.59 -2.41 -15.07
N VAL A 96 9.80 -1.34 -15.17
CA VAL A 96 10.10 -0.19 -16.02
C VAL A 96 9.99 1.11 -15.23
N PHE A 97 11.01 1.96 -15.35
CA PHE A 97 10.98 3.32 -14.84
C PHE A 97 10.93 4.31 -16.00
N ILE A 98 9.90 5.19 -16.00
CA ILE A 98 9.63 6.10 -17.11
C ILE A 98 9.79 7.54 -16.65
N ARG A 99 10.45 8.34 -17.49
CA ARG A 99 10.52 9.80 -17.37
C ARG A 99 10.40 10.46 -18.74
N THR A 100 9.81 11.62 -18.77
CA THR A 100 9.74 12.47 -19.96
C THR A 100 10.79 13.59 -19.90
N PRO A 101 11.06 14.32 -20.99
CA PRO A 101 11.96 15.47 -20.94
C PRO A 101 11.57 16.55 -19.92
N ASN A 102 10.29 16.63 -19.57
CA ASN A 102 9.75 17.62 -18.63
C ASN A 102 9.64 17.10 -17.19
N SER A 103 9.92 15.82 -16.95
CA SER A 103 9.86 15.24 -15.61
C SER A 103 10.91 15.86 -14.68
N LYS A 104 10.55 16.11 -13.43
CA LYS A 104 11.46 16.60 -12.41
C LYS A 104 12.16 15.43 -11.72
N PHE A 105 13.26 14.97 -12.31
CA PHE A 105 14.01 13.81 -11.82
C PHE A 105 14.97 14.22 -10.69
N ASN A 106 14.62 13.92 -9.47
CA ASN A 106 15.41 14.08 -8.25
C ASN A 106 15.09 12.95 -7.26
N LEU A 107 15.88 12.82 -6.19
CA LEU A 107 15.73 11.73 -5.22
C LEU A 107 14.34 11.73 -4.54
N ALA A 108 13.80 12.89 -4.22
CA ALA A 108 12.50 13.00 -3.54
C ALA A 108 11.37 12.48 -4.44
N ASN A 109 11.30 12.96 -5.68
CA ASN A 109 10.32 12.51 -6.67
C ASN A 109 10.51 11.04 -7.04
N PHE A 110 11.76 10.60 -7.20
CA PHE A 110 12.08 9.20 -7.47
C PHE A 110 11.52 8.28 -6.37
N MET A 111 11.82 8.57 -5.12
CA MET A 111 11.34 7.74 -4.00
C MET A 111 9.82 7.82 -3.83
N ARG A 112 9.22 8.99 -4.03
CA ARG A 112 7.77 9.15 -3.99
C ARG A 112 7.07 8.34 -5.09
N THR A 113 7.65 8.30 -6.29
CA THR A 113 7.15 7.50 -7.42
C THR A 113 7.08 6.02 -7.06
N HIS A 114 8.12 5.47 -6.44
CA HIS A 114 8.11 4.06 -6.03
C HIS A 114 7.13 3.76 -4.91
N LEU A 115 6.94 4.68 -3.96
CA LEU A 115 5.91 4.53 -2.93
C LEU A 115 4.50 4.59 -3.52
N TYR A 116 4.25 5.47 -4.49
CA TYR A 116 2.96 5.56 -5.18
C TYR A 116 2.72 4.34 -6.08
N ALA A 117 3.72 3.89 -6.82
CA ALA A 117 3.66 2.70 -7.66
C ALA A 117 3.34 1.44 -6.86
N ALA A 118 3.87 1.32 -5.63
CA ALA A 118 3.56 0.22 -4.71
C ALA A 118 2.07 0.13 -4.35
N LEU A 119 1.32 1.23 -4.48
CA LEU A 119 -0.12 1.28 -4.24
C LEU A 119 -0.95 1.33 -5.53
N GLY A 120 -0.32 1.37 -6.70
CA GLY A 120 -1.02 1.59 -7.97
C GLY A 120 -2.07 0.51 -8.27
N ALA A 121 -1.71 -0.77 -8.21
CA ALA A 121 -2.65 -1.88 -8.40
C ALA A 121 -3.74 -1.89 -7.31
N LEU A 122 -3.35 -1.73 -6.04
CA LEU A 122 -4.31 -1.65 -4.94
C LEU A 122 -5.32 -0.52 -5.15
N LYS A 123 -4.87 0.67 -5.57
CA LYS A 123 -5.77 1.80 -5.86
C LYS A 123 -6.76 1.47 -6.97
N ILE A 124 -6.31 0.80 -8.04
CA ILE A 124 -7.18 0.39 -9.15
C ILE A 124 -8.26 -0.59 -8.66
N GLY A 125 -7.89 -1.59 -7.87
CA GLY A 125 -8.85 -2.53 -7.26
C GLY A 125 -9.80 -1.86 -6.27
N MET A 126 -9.29 -0.98 -5.42
CA MET A 126 -10.12 -0.23 -4.46
C MET A 126 -11.08 0.75 -5.14
N ASP A 127 -10.71 1.32 -6.30
CA ASP A 127 -11.60 2.18 -7.07
C ASP A 127 -12.87 1.43 -7.53
N ILE A 128 -12.82 0.12 -7.76
CA ILE A 128 -14.00 -0.71 -8.04
C ILE A 128 -14.97 -0.65 -6.85
N LEU A 129 -14.46 -0.86 -5.64
CA LEU A 129 -15.28 -0.85 -4.43
C LEU A 129 -15.86 0.55 -4.14
N VAL A 130 -15.04 1.59 -4.25
CA VAL A 130 -15.43 2.96 -3.90
C VAL A 130 -16.26 3.62 -4.99
N LYS A 131 -15.86 3.49 -6.27
CA LYS A 131 -16.48 4.24 -7.38
C LYS A 131 -17.63 3.49 -8.05
N GLU A 132 -17.52 2.14 -8.21
CA GLU A 132 -18.58 1.35 -8.85
C GLU A 132 -19.58 0.82 -7.83
N GLU A 133 -19.13 0.27 -6.71
CA GLU A 133 -19.99 -0.29 -5.66
C GLU A 133 -20.43 0.76 -4.62
N HIS A 134 -19.88 1.98 -4.67
CA HIS A 134 -20.20 3.09 -3.76
C HIS A 134 -20.01 2.74 -2.29
N ILE A 135 -18.98 1.94 -1.99
CA ILE A 135 -18.61 1.60 -0.62
C ILE A 135 -17.91 2.81 0.01
N GLN A 136 -18.35 3.21 1.20
CA GLN A 136 -17.72 4.25 1.99
C GLN A 136 -16.65 3.63 2.89
N ILE A 137 -15.50 4.28 2.96
CA ILE A 137 -14.39 3.87 3.84
C ILE A 137 -14.32 4.86 4.99
N ASP A 138 -14.69 4.43 6.19
CA ASP A 138 -14.64 5.28 7.39
C ASP A 138 -13.21 5.45 7.91
N LYS A 139 -12.43 4.36 7.88
CA LYS A 139 -11.03 4.34 8.30
C LYS A 139 -10.28 3.18 7.65
N ILE A 140 -8.96 3.33 7.58
CA ILE A 140 -8.03 2.29 7.15
C ILE A 140 -7.10 1.97 8.31
N LEU A 141 -6.87 0.67 8.56
CA LEU A 141 -5.86 0.20 9.49
C LEU A 141 -4.64 -0.27 8.71
N GLY A 142 -3.52 0.45 8.84
CA GLY A 142 -2.27 0.14 8.15
C GLY A 142 -1.44 -0.90 8.90
N HIS A 143 -1.02 -1.96 8.21
CA HIS A 143 -0.15 -2.99 8.73
C HIS A 143 0.97 -3.34 7.75
N GLY A 144 2.11 -3.82 8.28
CA GLY A 144 3.23 -4.31 7.47
C GLY A 144 4.35 -3.29 7.24
N GLY A 145 5.31 -3.68 6.38
CA GLY A 145 6.58 -2.98 6.20
C GLY A 145 6.48 -1.53 5.76
N LEU A 146 5.49 -1.18 4.96
CA LEU A 146 5.25 0.19 4.49
C LEU A 146 5.04 1.17 5.65
N PHE A 147 4.47 0.70 6.76
CA PHE A 147 4.13 1.51 7.94
C PHE A 147 5.22 1.51 9.02
N LYS A 148 6.35 0.82 8.82
CA LYS A 148 7.47 0.81 9.78
C LYS A 148 8.19 2.16 9.86
N THR A 149 8.16 2.97 8.79
CA THR A 149 8.62 4.36 8.85
C THR A 149 7.46 5.25 9.29
N PRO A 150 7.51 5.82 10.50
CA PRO A 150 6.39 6.57 11.06
C PRO A 150 5.90 7.69 10.14
N GLY A 151 4.60 7.77 9.94
CA GLY A 151 3.93 8.82 9.18
C GLY A 151 3.99 8.68 7.65
N VAL A 152 5.02 8.08 7.08
CA VAL A 152 5.19 8.06 5.61
C VAL A 152 4.15 7.17 4.94
N GLY A 153 4.10 5.89 5.30
CA GLY A 153 3.11 4.96 4.75
C GLY A 153 1.67 5.42 4.97
N GLN A 154 1.40 5.99 6.16
CA GLN A 154 0.08 6.55 6.48
C GLN A 154 -0.29 7.70 5.53
N ARG A 155 0.60 8.67 5.32
CA ARG A 155 0.37 9.84 4.47
C ARG A 155 0.12 9.43 3.01
N ILE A 156 0.94 8.53 2.49
CA ILE A 156 0.82 8.02 1.12
C ILE A 156 -0.49 7.23 0.94
N MET A 157 -0.80 6.33 1.88
CA MET A 157 -2.03 5.53 1.83
C MET A 157 -3.27 6.41 1.99
N ALA A 158 -3.26 7.38 2.90
CA ALA A 158 -4.37 8.31 3.08
C ALA A 158 -4.65 9.12 1.81
N ALA A 159 -3.60 9.58 1.12
CA ALA A 159 -3.73 10.25 -0.17
C ALA A 159 -4.34 9.33 -1.25
N ALA A 160 -3.82 8.11 -1.37
CA ALA A 160 -4.28 7.13 -2.36
C ALA A 160 -5.75 6.74 -2.16
N MET A 161 -6.16 6.50 -0.92
CA MET A 161 -7.49 5.98 -0.57
C MET A 161 -8.50 7.06 -0.19
N GLN A 162 -8.06 8.32 -0.05
CA GLN A 162 -8.89 9.47 0.35
C GLN A 162 -9.66 9.21 1.66
N ALA A 163 -9.04 8.47 2.57
CA ALA A 163 -9.62 8.08 3.85
C ALA A 163 -8.57 8.14 4.96
N PRO A 164 -8.99 8.33 6.23
CA PRO A 164 -8.07 8.35 7.36
C PRO A 164 -7.35 7.01 7.52
N VAL A 165 -6.04 7.05 7.80
CA VAL A 165 -5.22 5.85 8.04
C VAL A 165 -4.71 5.85 9.47
N SER A 166 -5.02 4.80 10.21
CA SER A 166 -4.52 4.54 11.56
C SER A 166 -3.49 3.41 11.54
N VAL A 167 -2.45 3.55 12.35
CA VAL A 167 -1.40 2.55 12.53
C VAL A 167 -1.22 2.29 14.01
N MET A 168 -1.39 1.04 14.40
CA MET A 168 -1.21 0.57 15.78
C MET A 168 0.28 0.34 16.05
N GLU A 169 0.69 0.34 17.33
CA GLU A 169 2.07 0.02 17.71
C GLU A 169 2.51 -1.38 17.23
N THR A 170 1.57 -2.32 17.15
CA THR A 170 1.77 -3.70 16.69
C THR A 170 1.72 -3.86 15.16
N ALA A 171 1.56 -2.78 14.40
CA ALA A 171 1.32 -2.84 12.95
C ALA A 171 2.44 -3.51 12.14
N GLY A 172 3.67 -3.54 12.65
CA GLY A 172 4.79 -4.21 11.98
C GLY A 172 4.62 -5.72 11.81
N GLU A 173 3.83 -6.36 12.68
CA GLU A 173 3.64 -7.82 12.76
C GLU A 173 2.14 -8.21 12.75
N GLY A 174 1.32 -7.47 12.03
CA GLY A 174 -0.15 -7.55 12.07
C GLY A 174 -0.72 -8.95 11.84
N GLY A 175 -0.18 -9.73 10.90
CA GLY A 175 -0.65 -11.09 10.62
C GLY A 175 -0.42 -12.06 11.80
N ALA A 176 0.81 -12.11 12.31
CA ALA A 176 1.15 -12.95 13.45
C ALA A 176 0.39 -12.54 14.72
N TRP A 177 0.25 -11.24 14.93
CA TRP A 177 -0.53 -10.68 16.03
C TRP A 177 -2.01 -11.07 15.93
N GLY A 178 -2.62 -10.96 14.75
CA GLY A 178 -4.03 -11.31 14.55
C GLY A 178 -4.32 -12.78 14.84
N ILE A 179 -3.46 -13.71 14.39
CA ILE A 179 -3.61 -15.14 14.69
C ILE A 179 -3.44 -15.40 16.20
N ALA A 180 -2.50 -14.73 16.87
CA ALA A 180 -2.33 -14.85 18.31
C ALA A 180 -3.57 -14.36 19.08
N LEU A 181 -4.22 -13.28 18.62
CA LEU A 181 -5.45 -12.78 19.21
C LEU A 181 -6.61 -13.76 19.06
N LEU A 182 -6.76 -14.42 17.91
CA LEU A 182 -7.79 -15.44 17.72
C LEU A 182 -7.58 -16.63 18.67
N ALA A 183 -6.34 -17.07 18.84
CA ALA A 183 -5.99 -18.14 19.78
C ALA A 183 -6.26 -17.71 21.24
N ALA A 184 -5.92 -16.48 21.60
CA ALA A 184 -6.16 -15.93 22.92
C ALA A 184 -7.66 -15.78 23.21
N TYR A 185 -8.45 -15.34 22.23
CA TYR A 185 -9.91 -15.29 22.33
C TYR A 185 -10.49 -16.68 22.60
N GLU A 186 -10.09 -17.69 21.83
CA GLU A 186 -10.65 -19.03 21.97
C GLU A 186 -10.42 -19.66 23.36
N VAL A 187 -9.28 -19.32 23.98
CA VAL A 187 -8.93 -19.82 25.33
C VAL A 187 -9.51 -18.93 26.45
N GLY A 188 -9.61 -17.63 26.23
CA GLY A 188 -9.87 -16.62 27.28
C GLY A 188 -11.21 -15.90 27.19
N LYS A 189 -12.06 -16.25 26.23
CA LYS A 189 -13.39 -15.63 26.09
C LYS A 189 -14.31 -16.00 27.27
N ALA A 190 -15.12 -15.05 27.70
CA ALA A 190 -16.20 -15.31 28.65
C ALA A 190 -17.37 -16.03 27.95
N GLU A 191 -18.26 -16.64 28.75
CA GLU A 191 -19.48 -17.28 28.22
C GLU A 191 -20.35 -16.23 27.49
N GLY A 192 -20.63 -16.47 26.21
CA GLY A 192 -21.43 -15.57 25.36
C GLY A 192 -20.70 -14.33 24.85
N GLU A 193 -19.39 -14.17 25.12
CA GLU A 193 -18.60 -13.04 24.61
C GLU A 193 -18.29 -13.25 23.12
N THR A 194 -18.62 -12.27 22.28
CA THR A 194 -18.27 -12.29 20.85
C THR A 194 -16.80 -11.95 20.63
N LEU A 195 -16.26 -12.25 19.44
CA LEU A 195 -14.90 -11.85 19.08
C LEU A 195 -14.77 -10.32 19.05
N GLU A 196 -15.77 -9.64 18.54
CA GLU A 196 -15.85 -8.19 18.46
C GLU A 196 -15.79 -7.58 19.88
N ASP A 197 -16.64 -8.04 20.81
CA ASP A 197 -16.63 -7.57 22.20
C ASP A 197 -15.27 -7.80 22.88
N TYR A 198 -14.65 -8.96 22.63
CA TYR A 198 -13.34 -9.28 23.17
C TYR A 198 -12.26 -8.34 22.64
N LEU A 199 -12.26 -8.09 21.33
CA LEU A 199 -11.30 -7.17 20.69
C LEU A 199 -11.49 -5.73 21.17
N ASP A 200 -12.73 -5.24 21.18
CA ASP A 200 -13.02 -3.86 21.53
C ASP A 200 -12.76 -3.56 23.01
N ASN A 201 -13.17 -4.47 23.90
CA ASN A 201 -13.14 -4.21 25.34
C ASN A 201 -11.85 -4.66 26.04
N LYS A 202 -11.14 -5.67 25.50
CA LYS A 202 -9.95 -6.24 26.15
C LYS A 202 -8.64 -6.00 25.39
N VAL A 203 -8.68 -5.94 24.06
CA VAL A 203 -7.46 -5.84 23.26
C VAL A 203 -7.18 -4.39 22.84
N PHE A 204 -8.16 -3.73 22.26
CA PHE A 204 -7.99 -2.39 21.68
C PHE A 204 -8.57 -1.28 22.55
N ALA A 205 -9.10 -1.60 23.72
CA ALA A 205 -9.64 -0.60 24.65
C ALA A 205 -8.59 0.51 24.94
N GLY A 206 -8.92 1.74 24.57
CA GLY A 206 -8.06 2.92 24.80
C GLY A 206 -6.81 3.00 23.91
N ASN A 207 -6.66 2.13 22.92
CA ASN A 207 -5.55 2.18 21.96
C ASN A 207 -6.06 2.55 20.57
N GLU A 208 -6.03 3.84 20.24
CA GLU A 208 -6.47 4.33 18.92
C GLU A 208 -5.34 4.34 17.87
N GLY A 209 -4.10 4.06 18.27
CA GLY A 209 -2.92 4.17 17.42
C GLY A 209 -2.65 5.62 16.98
N SER A 210 -1.75 5.78 16.00
CA SER A 210 -1.55 7.07 15.33
C SER A 210 -2.51 7.19 14.16
N LYS A 211 -3.25 8.30 14.05
CA LYS A 211 -4.19 8.57 12.95
C LYS A 211 -3.65 9.70 12.06
N MET A 212 -3.82 9.56 10.75
CA MET A 212 -3.48 10.60 9.78
C MET A 212 -4.63 10.79 8.80
N GLU A 213 -5.06 12.03 8.67
CA GLU A 213 -6.08 12.44 7.69
C GLU A 213 -5.44 12.65 6.31
N PRO A 214 -6.20 12.48 5.21
CA PRO A 214 -5.74 12.80 3.87
C PRO A 214 -5.33 14.29 3.75
N VAL A 215 -4.15 14.54 3.18
CA VAL A 215 -3.70 15.91 2.87
C VAL A 215 -4.21 16.26 1.46
N PRO A 216 -5.00 17.32 1.27
CA PRO A 216 -5.63 17.63 -0.02
C PRO A 216 -4.65 17.73 -1.20
N GLU A 217 -3.49 18.34 -0.99
CA GLU A 217 -2.46 18.46 -2.03
C GLU A 217 -1.92 17.08 -2.46
N ASP A 218 -1.72 16.15 -1.50
CA ASP A 218 -1.25 14.80 -1.79
C ASP A 218 -2.35 13.96 -2.48
N VAL A 219 -3.63 14.18 -2.12
CA VAL A 219 -4.78 13.55 -2.79
C VAL A 219 -4.82 13.95 -4.26
N ASP A 220 -4.79 15.25 -4.54
CA ASP A 220 -4.80 15.79 -5.91
C ASP A 220 -3.57 15.29 -6.70
N GLY A 221 -2.41 15.24 -6.04
CA GLY A 221 -1.18 14.73 -6.63
C GLY A 221 -1.26 13.24 -6.96
N PHE A 222 -1.80 12.43 -6.04
CA PHE A 222 -1.97 10.99 -6.26
C PHE A 222 -2.98 10.71 -7.38
N GLU A 223 -4.08 11.44 -7.47
CA GLU A 223 -5.04 11.28 -8.57
C GLU A 223 -4.39 11.61 -9.94
N LYS A 224 -3.59 12.66 -10.03
CA LYS A 224 -2.82 12.96 -11.26
C LYS A 224 -1.82 11.85 -11.59
N PHE A 225 -1.12 11.34 -10.58
CA PHE A 225 -0.19 10.22 -10.76
C PHE A 225 -0.90 8.97 -11.27
N ILE A 226 -2.02 8.56 -10.64
CA ILE A 226 -2.70 7.30 -11.00
C ILE A 226 -3.36 7.37 -12.39
N GLU A 227 -3.79 8.55 -12.84
CA GLU A 227 -4.26 8.73 -14.21
C GLU A 227 -3.14 8.48 -15.24
N GLN A 228 -1.96 9.07 -15.02
CA GLN A 228 -0.79 8.85 -15.87
C GLN A 228 -0.29 7.41 -15.77
N PHE A 229 -0.31 6.84 -14.57
CA PHE A 229 0.06 5.47 -14.32
C PHE A 229 -0.79 4.48 -15.13
N LYS A 230 -2.12 4.66 -15.14
CA LYS A 230 -3.03 3.84 -15.95
C LYS A 230 -2.73 3.95 -17.46
N GLN A 231 -2.42 5.14 -17.95
CA GLN A 231 -2.07 5.36 -19.35
C GLN A 231 -0.74 4.68 -19.72
N GLY A 232 0.24 4.73 -18.83
CA GLY A 232 1.57 4.17 -19.05
C GLY A 232 1.66 2.65 -18.93
N LEU A 233 0.63 1.95 -18.47
CA LEU A 233 0.59 0.47 -18.40
C LEU A 233 0.83 -0.19 -19.77
N SER A 234 0.46 0.47 -20.86
CA SER A 234 0.74 0.00 -22.21
C SER A 234 2.23 -0.16 -22.51
N VAL A 235 3.09 0.61 -21.86
CA VAL A 235 4.55 0.51 -21.99
C VAL A 235 5.06 -0.77 -21.34
N GLU A 236 4.55 -1.09 -20.14
CA GLU A 236 4.86 -2.35 -19.45
C GLU A 236 4.37 -3.56 -20.26
N GLN A 237 3.15 -3.51 -20.79
CA GLN A 237 2.61 -4.56 -21.65
C GLN A 237 3.46 -4.79 -22.92
N GLU A 238 3.92 -3.72 -23.56
CA GLU A 238 4.81 -3.82 -24.71
C GLU A 238 6.20 -4.37 -24.33
N ALA A 239 6.74 -3.98 -23.16
CA ALA A 239 7.98 -4.53 -22.64
C ALA A 239 7.86 -6.05 -22.41
N ILE A 240 6.74 -6.52 -21.82
CA ILE A 240 6.46 -7.95 -21.64
C ILE A 240 6.40 -8.68 -23.00
N ALA A 241 5.79 -8.09 -24.00
CA ALA A 241 5.66 -8.69 -25.32
C ALA A 241 7.00 -8.82 -26.07
N LYS A 242 7.95 -7.94 -25.81
CA LYS A 242 9.21 -7.83 -26.59
C LYS A 242 10.45 -8.35 -25.84
N ILE A 243 10.51 -8.18 -24.52
CA ILE A 243 11.67 -8.53 -23.70
C ILE A 243 11.41 -9.87 -23.04
N LYS A 244 12.07 -10.93 -23.51
CA LYS A 244 11.96 -12.29 -22.98
C LYS A 244 13.09 -12.59 -22.02
#